data_c10dedae6c133896662b3b302fe44970
#
_entry.id   c10dedae6c133896662b3b302fe44970
#
_cell.length_a   1.000
_cell.length_b   1.000
_cell.length_c   1.000
_cell.angle_alpha   90.00
_cell.angle_beta   90.00
_cell.angle_gamma   90.00
#
_symmetry.space_group_name_H-M   'P 1'
#
loop_
_entity.id
_entity.type
_entity.pdbx_description
1 polymer ?
#
loop_
_entity_poly.entity_id
_entity_poly.type
_entity_poly.pdbx_seq_one_letter_code
_entity_poly.pdbx_strand_id
1 'polypeptide(L)'
;LAYFMTTKQYIPYIRKIVGKEHYVDVKNVMIMGGGATAVRTVKTMPSYMDVKIIETDEQRCERLNALLEDEKALIINGDGRDLSLLVEEGIKNTQAFVALTGNAETNILACLTAKRMGVRKTVAMVENIDYVSMAESLDIGTIINKKSIAAKIGRAHV
;
A
#
# COMPACT_ATOMS: atom_id res chain seq x y z
N LEU A 1 -6.68 10.50 -7.05
CA LEU A 1 -7.23 9.74 -8.16
C LEU A 1 -7.61 8.32 -7.72
N ALA A 2 -8.83 7.90 -8.01
CA ALA A 2 -9.33 6.59 -7.62
C ALA A 2 -9.41 5.64 -8.81
N TYR A 3 -9.01 4.39 -8.61
CA TYR A 3 -9.07 3.34 -9.61
C TYR A 3 -9.80 2.14 -9.07
N PHE A 4 -10.59 1.51 -9.93
CA PHE A 4 -11.41 0.35 -9.60
C PHE A 4 -11.02 -0.81 -10.50
N MET A 5 -10.69 -1.95 -9.92
CA MET A 5 -10.23 -3.10 -10.68
C MET A 5 -10.55 -4.42 -9.96
N THR A 6 -10.50 -5.53 -10.68
CA THR A 6 -10.79 -6.84 -10.11
C THR A 6 -9.73 -7.26 -9.09
N THR A 7 -10.08 -8.18 -8.21
CA THR A 7 -9.14 -8.72 -7.23
C THR A 7 -7.89 -9.32 -7.88
N LYS A 8 -8.03 -9.83 -9.10
CA LYS A 8 -6.89 -10.38 -9.86
C LYS A 8 -5.98 -9.30 -10.43
N GLN A 9 -6.49 -8.08 -10.61
CA GLN A 9 -5.78 -7.01 -11.31
C GLN A 9 -5.12 -6.01 -10.38
N TYR A 10 -5.58 -5.88 -9.12
CA TYR A 10 -5.05 -4.80 -8.29
C TYR A 10 -3.61 -5.02 -7.83
N ILE A 11 -3.15 -6.26 -7.68
CA ILE A 11 -1.75 -6.52 -7.36
C ILE A 11 -0.82 -6.03 -8.49
N PRO A 12 -1.01 -6.47 -9.74
CA PRO A 12 -0.22 -5.92 -10.86
C PRO A 12 -0.35 -4.40 -10.99
N TYR A 13 -1.53 -3.87 -10.66
CA TYR A 13 -1.76 -2.43 -10.73
C TYR A 13 -0.97 -1.67 -9.66
N ILE A 14 -0.93 -2.18 -8.43
CA ILE A 14 -0.09 -1.60 -7.36
C ILE A 14 1.36 -1.55 -7.84
N ARG A 15 1.87 -2.66 -8.37
CA ARG A 15 3.22 -2.72 -8.91
C ARG A 15 3.46 -1.68 -10.00
N LYS A 16 2.49 -1.51 -10.89
CA LYS A 16 2.57 -0.54 -11.98
C LYS A 16 2.61 0.89 -11.45
N ILE A 17 1.79 1.23 -10.47
CA ILE A 17 1.77 2.56 -9.85
C ILE A 17 3.09 2.83 -9.16
N VAL A 18 3.56 1.89 -8.34
CA VAL A 18 4.76 2.05 -7.54
C VAL A 18 6.01 2.08 -8.41
N GLY A 19 6.06 1.25 -9.46
CA GLY A 19 7.24 1.09 -10.30
C GLY A 19 7.30 1.96 -11.55
N LYS A 20 6.25 2.69 -11.88
CA LYS A 20 6.09 3.34 -13.18
C LYS A 20 6.58 4.79 -13.24
N GLU A 21 7.19 5.31 -12.25
CA GLU A 21 7.57 6.70 -12.27
C GLU A 21 8.78 6.95 -13.17
N HIS A 22 8.64 7.85 -14.11
CA HIS A 22 9.73 8.20 -15.02
C HIS A 22 10.72 9.17 -14.42
N TYR A 23 10.31 9.90 -13.40
CA TYR A 23 11.10 10.98 -12.81
C TYR A 23 11.68 10.65 -11.45
N VAL A 24 11.14 9.65 -10.78
CA VAL A 24 11.58 9.24 -9.45
C VAL A 24 11.63 7.72 -9.40
N ASP A 25 12.83 7.19 -9.23
CA ASP A 25 12.99 5.77 -9.00
C ASP A 25 12.45 5.42 -7.62
N VAL A 26 11.50 4.49 -7.58
CA VAL A 26 11.02 3.95 -6.31
C VAL A 26 11.97 2.85 -5.87
N LYS A 27 12.72 3.12 -4.83
CA LYS A 27 13.65 2.16 -4.22
C LYS A 27 13.17 1.65 -2.89
N ASN A 28 12.54 2.52 -2.11
CA ASN A 28 12.06 2.19 -0.77
C ASN A 28 10.54 2.24 -0.73
N VAL A 29 9.94 1.11 -0.39
CA VAL A 29 8.49 0.94 -0.29
C VAL A 29 8.13 0.55 1.13
N MET A 30 7.13 1.19 1.69
CA MET A 30 6.59 0.84 3.00
C MET A 30 5.16 0.35 2.82
N ILE A 31 4.89 -0.84 3.32
CA ILE A 31 3.55 -1.45 3.25
C ILE A 31 3.01 -1.53 4.67
N MET A 32 1.81 -1.04 4.89
CA MET A 32 1.10 -1.20 6.15
C MET A 32 0.06 -2.30 6.01
N GLY A 33 0.16 -3.31 6.87
CA GLY A 33 -0.71 -4.48 6.83
C GLY A 33 -0.03 -5.68 6.17
N GLY A 34 0.02 -6.80 6.87
CA GLY A 34 0.74 -8.01 6.47
C GLY A 34 -0.16 -9.17 6.03
N GLY A 35 -1.31 -8.88 5.45
CA GLY A 35 -2.21 -9.93 4.97
C GLY A 35 -1.76 -10.54 3.64
N ALA A 36 -2.61 -11.38 3.07
CA ALA A 36 -2.33 -12.08 1.81
C ALA A 36 -2.02 -11.11 0.66
N THR A 37 -2.69 -9.97 0.62
CA THR A 37 -2.46 -8.95 -0.40
C THR A 37 -1.05 -8.40 -0.34
N ALA A 38 -0.55 -8.13 0.88
CA ALA A 38 0.81 -7.65 1.07
C ALA A 38 1.84 -8.67 0.59
N VAL A 39 1.65 -9.94 0.92
CA VAL A 39 2.53 -11.03 0.47
C VAL A 39 2.60 -11.09 -1.05
N ARG A 40 1.45 -11.07 -1.71
CA ARG A 40 1.39 -11.11 -3.17
C ARG A 40 2.02 -9.87 -3.80
N THR A 41 1.79 -8.72 -3.19
CA THR A 41 2.38 -7.46 -3.66
C THR A 41 3.91 -7.53 -3.62
N VAL A 42 4.47 -7.96 -2.50
CA VAL A 42 5.93 -8.09 -2.35
C VAL A 42 6.51 -9.05 -3.39
N LYS A 43 5.85 -10.18 -3.60
CA LYS A 43 6.34 -11.19 -4.56
C LYS A 43 6.35 -10.70 -6.00
N THR A 44 5.61 -9.64 -6.32
CA THR A 44 5.60 -9.04 -7.65
C THR A 44 6.52 -7.84 -7.78
N MET A 45 7.11 -7.36 -6.67
CA MET A 45 8.00 -6.21 -6.70
C MET A 45 9.33 -6.55 -7.36
N PRO A 46 9.92 -5.60 -8.09
CA PRO A 46 11.28 -5.77 -8.61
C PRO A 46 12.30 -5.98 -7.49
N SER A 47 13.31 -6.79 -7.75
CA SER A 47 14.32 -7.15 -6.74
C SER A 47 15.16 -5.97 -6.25
N TYR A 48 15.19 -4.86 -6.99
CA TYR A 48 15.95 -3.68 -6.58
C TYR A 48 15.21 -2.83 -5.53
N MET A 49 13.93 -3.12 -5.26
CA MET A 49 13.16 -2.39 -4.25
C MET A 49 13.37 -2.97 -2.86
N ASP A 50 13.60 -2.09 -1.90
CA ASP A 50 13.63 -2.44 -0.48
C ASP A 50 12.23 -2.23 0.08
N VAL A 51 11.66 -3.29 0.62
CA VAL A 51 10.29 -3.26 1.12
C VAL A 51 10.29 -3.47 2.63
N LYS A 52 9.55 -2.62 3.34
CA LYS A 52 9.27 -2.79 4.76
C LYS A 52 7.78 -3.02 4.92
N ILE A 53 7.41 -4.06 5.65
CA ILE A 53 6.02 -4.33 5.99
C ILE A 53 5.83 -4.06 7.48
N ILE A 54 4.92 -3.17 7.82
CA ILE A 54 4.56 -2.86 9.21
C ILE A 54 3.26 -3.60 9.52
N GLU A 55 3.30 -4.50 10.49
CA GLU A 55 2.19 -5.34 10.89
C GLU A 55 2.03 -5.36 12.40
N THR A 56 0.83 -5.16 12.89
CA THR A 56 0.55 -5.12 14.33
C THR A 56 0.52 -6.50 14.99
N ASP A 57 0.10 -7.52 14.27
CA ASP A 57 -0.06 -8.88 14.79
C ASP A 57 1.28 -9.61 14.76
N GLU A 58 1.80 -9.93 15.93
CA GLU A 58 3.08 -10.61 16.10
C GLU A 58 3.12 -11.98 15.38
N GLN A 59 2.05 -12.76 15.51
CA GLN A 59 1.96 -14.06 14.84
C GLN A 59 1.96 -13.91 13.32
N ARG A 60 1.30 -12.89 12.82
CA ARG A 60 1.31 -12.60 11.39
C ARG A 60 2.70 -12.18 10.93
N CYS A 61 3.43 -11.43 11.74
CA CYS A 61 4.82 -11.09 11.45
C CYS A 61 5.70 -12.34 11.31
N GLU A 62 5.52 -13.32 12.18
CA GLU A 62 6.25 -14.59 12.11
C GLU A 62 5.93 -15.33 10.80
N ARG A 63 4.65 -15.37 10.42
CA ARG A 63 4.25 -15.99 9.15
C ARG A 63 4.82 -15.27 7.95
N LEU A 64 4.84 -13.94 7.99
CA LEU A 64 5.43 -13.13 6.91
C LEU A 64 6.91 -13.41 6.76
N ASN A 65 7.65 -13.52 7.84
CA ASN A 65 9.07 -13.84 7.80
C ASN A 65 9.32 -15.19 7.10
N ALA A 66 8.47 -16.18 7.38
CA ALA A 66 8.56 -17.48 6.72
C ALA A 66 8.18 -17.43 5.24
N LEU A 67 7.09 -16.72 4.92
CA LEU A 67 6.56 -16.65 3.55
C LEU A 67 7.44 -15.80 2.62
N LEU A 68 8.16 -14.84 3.18
CA LEU A 68 8.95 -13.87 2.42
C LEU A 68 10.45 -14.00 2.66
N GLU A 69 10.90 -15.16 3.15
CA GLU A 69 12.32 -15.35 3.47
C GLU A 69 13.24 -15.20 2.25
N ASP A 70 12.74 -15.54 1.06
CA ASP A 70 13.49 -15.39 -0.19
C ASP A 70 13.32 -14.01 -0.84
N GLU A 71 12.54 -13.15 -0.22
CA GLU A 71 12.25 -11.82 -0.75
C GLU A 71 13.04 -10.75 0.03
N LYS A 72 13.28 -9.64 -0.62
CA LYS A 72 13.96 -8.50 -0.01
C LYS A 72 12.96 -7.64 0.77
N ALA A 73 12.41 -8.21 1.81
CA ALA A 73 11.42 -7.54 2.66
C ALA A 73 11.78 -7.65 4.13
N LEU A 74 11.68 -6.53 4.83
CA LEU A 74 11.87 -6.44 6.26
C LEU A 74 10.51 -6.34 6.93
N ILE A 75 10.25 -7.23 7.90
CA ILE A 75 8.98 -7.24 8.62
C ILE A 75 9.17 -6.54 9.96
N ILE A 76 8.31 -5.57 10.23
CA ILE A 76 8.35 -4.77 11.44
C ILE A 76 7.05 -4.97 12.20
N ASN A 77 7.14 -5.43 13.44
CA ASN A 77 5.99 -5.56 14.31
C ASN A 77 5.71 -4.21 14.96
N GLY A 78 4.64 -3.58 14.56
CA GLY A 78 4.27 -2.26 15.09
C GLY A 78 3.00 -1.72 14.45
N ASP A 79 2.62 -0.54 14.87
CA ASP A 79 1.43 0.15 14.37
C ASP A 79 1.85 1.16 13.30
N GLY A 80 1.36 0.97 12.08
CA GLY A 80 1.64 1.88 10.96
C GLY A 80 1.01 3.28 11.09
N ARG A 81 0.25 3.51 12.16
CA ARG A 81 -0.26 4.85 12.50
C ARG A 81 0.65 5.59 13.47
N ASP A 82 1.61 4.91 14.05
CA ASP A 82 2.56 5.52 14.98
C ASP A 82 3.62 6.30 14.19
N LEU A 83 3.52 7.62 14.26
CA LEU A 83 4.43 8.50 13.53
C LEU A 83 5.89 8.31 13.95
N SER A 84 6.13 8.09 15.24
CA SER A 84 7.50 7.87 15.72
C SER A 84 8.11 6.61 15.10
N LEU A 85 7.32 5.55 15.01
CA LEU A 85 7.76 4.31 14.35
C LEU A 85 8.04 4.55 12.87
N LEU A 86 7.15 5.25 12.17
CA LEU A 86 7.34 5.53 10.76
C LEU A 86 8.60 6.34 10.50
N VAL A 87 8.88 7.33 11.34
CA VAL A 87 10.10 8.14 11.22
C VAL A 87 11.34 7.27 11.49
N GLU A 88 11.31 6.46 12.55
CA GLU A 88 12.39 5.55 12.88
C GLU A 88 12.68 4.57 11.75
N GLU A 89 11.63 4.09 11.07
CA GLU A 89 11.75 3.14 9.97
C GLU A 89 12.01 3.79 8.61
N GLY A 90 12.18 5.10 8.57
CA GLY A 90 12.65 5.78 7.38
C GLY A 90 11.59 6.26 6.42
N ILE A 91 10.41 6.65 6.91
CA ILE A 91 9.34 7.15 6.04
C ILE A 91 9.79 8.36 5.21
N LYS A 92 10.69 9.17 5.73
CA LYS A 92 11.21 10.36 5.03
C LYS A 92 12.06 10.01 3.80
N ASN A 93 12.57 8.79 3.75
CA ASN A 93 13.36 8.28 2.63
C ASN A 93 12.58 7.22 1.83
N THR A 94 11.29 7.17 1.98
CA THR A 94 10.39 6.23 1.32
C THR A 94 9.69 6.93 0.17
N GLN A 95 9.70 6.31 -1.01
CA GLN A 95 9.09 6.87 -2.20
C GLN A 95 7.65 6.42 -2.41
N ALA A 96 7.29 5.27 -1.85
CA ALA A 96 5.93 4.74 -1.97
C ALA A 96 5.44 4.15 -0.65
N PHE A 97 4.20 4.47 -0.30
CA PHE A 97 3.52 3.93 0.88
C PHE A 97 2.23 3.27 0.45
N VAL A 98 2.04 2.01 0.82
CA VAL A 98 0.91 1.20 0.40
C VAL A 98 0.18 0.68 1.65
N ALA A 99 -1.05 1.14 1.87
CA ALA A 99 -1.85 0.75 3.03
C ALA A 99 -2.85 -0.33 2.62
N LEU A 100 -2.63 -1.53 3.14
CA LEU A 100 -3.35 -2.76 2.76
C LEU A 100 -3.98 -3.46 3.96
N THR A 101 -4.33 -2.73 5.02
CA THR A 101 -5.05 -3.32 6.15
C THR A 101 -6.49 -3.62 5.78
N GLY A 102 -7.18 -4.37 6.60
CA GLY A 102 -8.61 -4.61 6.43
C GLY A 102 -9.51 -3.42 6.78
N ASN A 103 -8.95 -2.31 7.23
CA ASN A 103 -9.71 -1.13 7.63
C ASN A 103 -9.44 0.04 6.70
N ALA A 104 -10.47 0.44 5.95
CA ALA A 104 -10.36 1.51 4.95
C ALA A 104 -9.98 2.86 5.56
N GLU A 105 -10.57 3.20 6.70
CA GLU A 105 -10.27 4.48 7.37
C GLU A 105 -8.82 4.55 7.80
N THR A 106 -8.32 3.47 8.37
CA THR A 106 -6.91 3.35 8.76
C THR A 106 -6.00 3.52 7.55
N ASN A 107 -6.34 2.88 6.44
CA ASN A 107 -5.57 2.98 5.19
C ASN A 107 -5.51 4.42 4.68
N ILE A 108 -6.66 5.10 4.68
CA ILE A 108 -6.75 6.49 4.23
C ILE A 108 -5.92 7.41 5.12
N LEU A 109 -6.09 7.31 6.44
CA LEU A 109 -5.37 8.15 7.38
C LEU A 109 -3.86 7.92 7.34
N ALA A 110 -3.44 6.67 7.20
CA ALA A 110 -2.03 6.34 7.07
C ALA A 110 -1.42 6.94 5.80
N CYS A 111 -2.13 6.89 4.69
CA CYS A 111 -1.68 7.50 3.44
C CYS A 111 -1.60 9.02 3.53
N LEU A 112 -2.54 9.66 4.22
CA LEU A 112 -2.47 11.10 4.49
C LEU A 112 -1.23 11.45 5.31
N THR A 113 -0.96 10.70 6.35
CA THR A 113 0.22 10.90 7.17
C THR A 113 1.50 10.72 6.35
N ALA A 114 1.57 9.64 5.58
CA ALA A 114 2.73 9.37 4.71
C ALA A 114 2.95 10.52 3.72
N LYS A 115 1.90 11.02 3.12
CA LYS A 115 1.99 12.14 2.18
C LYS A 115 2.51 13.41 2.84
N ARG A 116 2.05 13.70 4.04
CA ARG A 116 2.56 14.84 4.83
C ARG A 116 4.03 14.69 5.19
N MET A 117 4.49 13.46 5.33
CA MET A 117 5.90 13.17 5.61
C MET A 117 6.78 13.18 4.35
N GLY A 118 6.22 13.50 3.20
CA GLY A 118 6.96 13.65 1.96
C GLY A 118 6.94 12.45 1.03
N VAL A 119 6.17 11.42 1.34
CA VAL A 119 6.03 10.26 0.44
C VAL A 119 5.24 10.70 -0.79
N ARG A 120 5.82 10.48 -1.96
CA ARG A 120 5.23 10.96 -3.22
C ARG A 120 4.09 10.09 -3.72
N LYS A 121 4.21 8.77 -3.56
CA LYS A 121 3.21 7.82 -4.03
C LYS A 121 2.54 7.14 -2.86
N THR A 122 1.24 7.29 -2.76
CA THR A 122 0.45 6.62 -1.74
C THR A 122 -0.67 5.81 -2.38
N VAL A 123 -0.87 4.60 -1.87
CA VAL A 123 -1.92 3.69 -2.34
C VAL A 123 -2.69 3.22 -1.12
N ALA A 124 -3.99 3.45 -1.11
CA ALA A 124 -4.86 3.01 -0.03
C ALA A 124 -5.88 2.00 -0.55
N MET A 125 -5.96 0.85 0.11
CA MET A 125 -6.99 -0.14 -0.19
C MET A 125 -8.29 0.23 0.54
N VAL A 126 -9.36 0.39 -0.22
CA VAL A 126 -10.67 0.79 0.30
C VAL A 126 -11.73 -0.15 -0.26
N GLU A 127 -12.45 -0.84 0.61
CA GLU A 127 -13.51 -1.77 0.19
C GLU A 127 -14.87 -1.10 0.03
N ASN A 128 -15.11 -0.04 0.76
CA ASN A 128 -16.38 0.68 0.73
C ASN A 128 -16.30 1.84 -0.26
N ILE A 129 -17.18 1.84 -1.24
CA ILE A 129 -17.21 2.87 -2.28
C ILE A 129 -17.47 4.28 -1.73
N ASP A 130 -18.17 4.39 -0.58
CA ASP A 130 -18.43 5.70 0.02
C ASP A 130 -17.14 6.37 0.50
N TYR A 131 -16.16 5.56 0.93
CA TYR A 131 -14.85 6.09 1.30
C TYR A 131 -14.01 6.54 0.12
N VAL A 132 -14.28 6.01 -1.07
CA VAL A 132 -13.55 6.41 -2.28
C VAL A 132 -13.77 7.90 -2.56
N SER A 133 -15.03 8.36 -2.52
CA SER A 133 -15.34 9.78 -2.74
C SER A 133 -14.70 10.69 -1.69
N MET A 134 -14.75 10.26 -0.41
CA MET A 134 -14.12 11.01 0.67
C MET A 134 -12.61 11.11 0.47
N ALA A 135 -11.98 9.99 0.12
CA ALA A 135 -10.54 9.94 -0.06
C ALA A 135 -10.08 10.75 -1.28
N GLU A 136 -10.86 10.79 -2.33
CA GLU A 136 -10.58 11.63 -3.49
C GLU A 136 -10.55 13.11 -3.11
N SER A 137 -11.47 13.55 -2.25
CA SER A 137 -11.51 14.93 -1.79
C SER A 137 -10.30 15.29 -0.92
N LEU A 138 -9.63 14.32 -0.35
CA LEU A 138 -8.45 14.51 0.51
C LEU A 138 -7.13 14.42 -0.25
N ASP A 139 -7.17 14.19 -1.56
CA ASP A 139 -5.99 14.09 -2.42
C ASP A 139 -4.95 13.09 -1.87
N ILE A 140 -5.40 11.88 -1.56
CA ILE A 140 -4.55 10.85 -0.97
C ILE A 140 -3.66 10.15 -2.00
N GLY A 141 -4.01 10.23 -3.27
CA GLY A 141 -3.31 9.52 -4.32
C GLY A 141 -4.21 8.43 -4.92
N THR A 142 -3.69 7.23 -5.05
CA THR A 142 -4.44 6.13 -5.67
C THR A 142 -5.22 5.33 -4.63
N ILE A 143 -6.49 5.05 -4.93
CA ILE A 143 -7.36 4.25 -4.09
C ILE A 143 -7.78 2.99 -4.84
N ILE A 144 -7.67 1.86 -4.19
CA ILE A 144 -8.06 0.57 -4.73
C ILE A 144 -9.29 0.06 -3.99
N ASN A 145 -10.35 -0.24 -4.72
CA ASN A 145 -11.58 -0.76 -4.14
C ASN A 145 -11.78 -2.22 -4.52
N LYS A 146 -11.75 -3.11 -3.53
CA LYS A 146 -11.89 -4.55 -3.74
C LYS A 146 -13.30 -4.99 -4.10
N LYS A 147 -14.32 -4.36 -3.53
CA LYS A 147 -15.71 -4.83 -3.66
C LYS A 147 -16.42 -4.40 -4.92
N SER A 148 -16.19 -3.20 -5.38
CA SER A 148 -16.93 -2.62 -6.50
C SER A 148 -16.18 -2.66 -7.82
N ILE A 149 -15.09 -3.37 -7.86
CA ILE A 149 -14.20 -3.42 -9.03
C ILE A 149 -14.92 -3.89 -10.28
N ALA A 150 -15.59 -5.04 -10.22
CA ALA A 150 -16.24 -5.62 -11.39
C ALA A 150 -17.31 -4.71 -11.98
N ALA A 151 -18.03 -3.97 -11.12
CA ALA A 151 -19.06 -3.02 -11.56
C ALA A 151 -18.47 -1.73 -12.12
N LYS A 152 -17.29 -1.34 -11.66
CA LYS A 152 -16.67 -0.05 -11.99
C LYS A 152 -15.69 -0.09 -13.15
N ILE A 153 -15.09 -1.23 -13.42
CA ILE A 153 -14.12 -1.34 -14.52
C ILE A 153 -14.73 -0.92 -15.86
N GLY A 154 -15.93 -1.38 -16.16
CA GLY A 154 -16.61 -0.99 -17.39
C GLY A 154 -16.82 0.53 -17.49
N ARG A 155 -17.09 1.19 -16.38
CA ARG A 155 -17.28 2.64 -16.33
C ARG A 155 -15.96 3.40 -16.42
N ALA A 156 -14.92 2.86 -15.82
CA ALA A 156 -13.60 3.51 -15.82
C ALA A 156 -12.96 3.53 -17.21
N HIS A 157 -13.38 2.63 -18.09
CA HIS A 157 -12.85 2.53 -19.44
C HIS A 157 -13.70 3.26 -20.49
N VAL A 158 -14.75 3.88 -20.06
CA VAL A 158 -15.64 4.63 -20.94
C VAL A 158 -15.23 6.07 -21.15
#